data_645c5de73c93341ac7603dfc7296963b
#
_entry.id   645c5de73c93341ac7603dfc7296963b
#
_cell.length_a   1.000
_cell.length_b   1.000
_cell.length_c   1.000
_cell.angle_alpha   90.00
_cell.angle_beta   90.00
_cell.angle_gamma   90.00
#
_symmetry.space_group_name_H-M   'P 1'
#
loop_
_entity.id
_entity.type
_entity.pdbx_description
1 polymer ?
#
loop_
_entity_poly.entity_id
_entity_poly.type
_entity_poly.pdbx_seq_one_letter_code
_entity_poly.pdbx_strand_id
1 'polypeptide(L)'
;LATLDKWHGYEELKNLVQFVIAKRNHIEIPQNLQKMDVHVDISSSQIRHQKGLDELPSEIKDEIINFYQGYKMQERSMQERTESIVKVLDAKKAEEIQVFDMSGDDYFVKAVVIATTLGERHAYSLAEDIKEELKPLGEKFIGTESSPDWIVMDLGDILIHLLSPAYR
;
A
#
# COMPACT_ATOMS: atom_id res chain seq x y z
N LEU A 1 5.27 -21.76 9.93
CA LEU A 1 4.90 -22.93 10.76
C LEU A 1 5.97 -23.27 11.80
N ALA A 2 7.25 -23.15 11.47
CA ALA A 2 8.37 -23.38 12.40
C ALA A 2 8.43 -22.39 13.58
N THR A 3 7.50 -21.48 13.71
CA THR A 3 7.49 -20.41 14.73
C THR A 3 6.14 -20.27 15.43
N LEU A 4 5.20 -21.20 15.24
CA LEU A 4 3.90 -21.19 15.92
C LEU A 4 4.03 -21.25 17.43
N ASP A 5 5.01 -22.03 17.92
CA ASP A 5 5.36 -22.17 19.31
C ASP A 5 5.90 -20.88 19.96
N LYS A 6 6.32 -19.91 19.13
CA LYS A 6 6.82 -18.60 19.58
C LYS A 6 5.76 -17.51 19.64
N TRP A 7 4.53 -17.82 19.24
CA TRP A 7 3.45 -16.83 19.29
C TRP A 7 3.01 -16.60 20.74
N HIS A 8 2.83 -15.34 21.09
CA HIS A 8 2.29 -14.96 22.38
C HIS A 8 0.88 -15.57 22.55
N GLY A 9 0.65 -16.30 23.65
CA GLY A 9 -0.63 -16.97 23.88
C GLY A 9 -0.85 -18.25 23.07
N TYR A 10 0.18 -18.83 22.42
CA TYR A 10 0.02 -20.05 21.62
C TYR A 10 -0.56 -21.23 22.39
N GLU A 11 -0.13 -21.46 23.64
CA GLU A 11 -0.64 -22.57 24.46
C GLU A 11 -2.12 -22.40 24.83
N GLU A 12 -2.59 -21.16 25.04
CA GLU A 12 -4.00 -20.87 25.26
C GLU A 12 -4.79 -21.05 23.97
N LEU A 13 -4.28 -20.51 22.86
CA LEU A 13 -4.91 -20.60 21.54
C LEU A 13 -5.05 -22.06 21.09
N LYS A 14 -4.07 -22.90 21.32
CA LYS A 14 -4.05 -24.33 20.98
C LYS A 14 -5.18 -25.12 21.69
N ASN A 15 -5.62 -24.66 22.86
CA ASN A 15 -6.72 -25.26 23.60
C ASN A 15 -8.10 -24.75 23.13
N LEU A 16 -8.16 -23.62 22.46
CA LEU A 16 -9.40 -22.96 22.02
C LEU A 16 -9.76 -23.26 20.57
N VAL A 17 -8.76 -23.57 19.72
CA VAL A 17 -8.97 -23.73 18.29
C VAL A 17 -8.25 -24.96 17.75
N GLN A 18 -8.82 -25.55 16.70
CA GLN A 18 -8.17 -26.61 15.93
C GLN A 18 -7.43 -25.98 14.74
N PHE A 19 -6.11 -26.15 14.71
CA PHE A 19 -5.31 -25.69 13.59
C PHE A 19 -5.46 -26.63 12.40
N VAL A 20 -5.89 -26.08 11.27
CA VAL A 20 -5.91 -26.76 9.97
C VAL A 20 -4.92 -26.07 9.06
N ILE A 21 -4.01 -26.83 8.48
CA ILE A 21 -2.93 -26.27 7.66
C ILE A 21 -3.12 -26.67 6.20
N ALA A 22 -3.25 -25.69 5.33
CA ALA A 22 -3.15 -25.88 3.90
C ALA A 22 -1.68 -25.99 3.50
N LYS A 23 -1.30 -27.10 2.89
CA LYS A 23 0.06 -27.30 2.39
C LYS A 23 0.32 -26.36 1.22
N ARG A 24 1.39 -25.61 1.30
CA ARG A 24 1.86 -24.75 0.21
C ARG A 24 3.28 -25.13 -0.15
N ASN A 25 3.50 -25.47 -1.41
CA ASN A 25 4.79 -25.93 -1.94
C ASN A 25 5.35 -27.18 -1.22
N HIS A 26 6.65 -27.33 -1.15
CA HIS A 26 7.35 -28.50 -0.60
C HIS A 26 7.61 -28.43 0.91
N ILE A 27 6.85 -27.63 1.67
CA ILE A 27 7.02 -27.49 3.11
C ILE A 27 6.44 -28.72 3.80
N GLU A 28 7.24 -29.42 4.62
CA GLU A 28 6.77 -30.49 5.47
C GLU A 28 5.93 -29.96 6.63
N ILE A 29 4.76 -30.54 6.80
CA ILE A 29 3.83 -30.20 7.90
C ILE A 29 3.99 -31.24 8.99
N PRO A 30 4.15 -30.82 10.27
CA PRO A 30 4.20 -31.74 11.40
C PRO A 30 3.01 -32.69 11.42
N GLN A 31 3.25 -33.95 11.82
CA GLN A 31 2.22 -35.00 11.77
C GLN A 31 1.05 -34.79 12.75
N ASN A 32 1.26 -33.99 13.79
CA ASN A 32 0.26 -33.65 14.81
C ASN A 32 -0.73 -32.58 14.40
N LEU A 33 -0.61 -32.04 13.20
CA LEU A 33 -1.51 -30.97 12.70
C LEU A 33 -2.40 -31.51 11.58
N GLN A 34 -3.66 -31.09 11.60
CA GLN A 34 -4.61 -31.46 10.56
C GLN A 34 -4.22 -30.78 9.24
N LYS A 35 -4.14 -31.57 8.17
CA LYS A 35 -3.80 -31.09 6.83
C LYS A 35 -5.06 -30.92 6.02
N MET A 36 -5.11 -29.83 5.27
CA MET A 36 -6.08 -29.62 4.20
C MET A 36 -5.34 -29.84 2.87
N ASP A 37 -5.83 -30.78 2.09
CA ASP A 37 -5.31 -30.98 0.74
C ASP A 37 -5.86 -29.88 -0.18
N VAL A 38 -5.02 -28.89 -0.44
CA VAL A 38 -5.32 -27.81 -1.38
C VAL A 38 -4.43 -28.01 -2.60
N HIS A 39 -5.04 -28.39 -3.70
CA HIS A 39 -4.37 -28.61 -4.99
C HIS A 39 -4.47 -27.40 -5.91
N VAL A 40 -4.33 -26.21 -5.37
CA VAL A 40 -4.37 -24.98 -6.16
C VAL A 40 -2.96 -24.38 -6.21
N ASP A 41 -2.35 -24.45 -7.37
CA ASP A 41 -1.00 -23.88 -7.61
C ASP A 41 -1.09 -22.41 -8.06
N ILE A 42 -1.89 -21.64 -7.33
CA ILE A 42 -2.11 -20.23 -7.60
C ILE A 42 -1.62 -19.36 -6.45
N SER A 43 -0.97 -18.25 -6.76
CA SER A 43 -0.54 -17.26 -5.78
C SER A 43 -1.24 -15.92 -6.00
N SER A 44 -1.38 -15.13 -4.93
CA SER A 44 -1.91 -13.76 -5.04
C SER A 44 -1.11 -12.90 -6.01
N SER A 45 0.18 -13.19 -6.17
CA SER A 45 1.03 -12.51 -7.15
C SER A 45 0.64 -12.88 -8.58
N GLN A 46 0.38 -14.17 -8.86
CA GLN A 46 -0.09 -14.61 -10.17
C GLN A 46 -1.44 -14.00 -10.52
N ILE A 47 -2.38 -13.98 -9.56
CA ILE A 47 -3.71 -13.38 -9.75
C ILE A 47 -3.59 -11.88 -10.07
N ARG A 48 -2.76 -11.15 -9.34
CA ARG A 48 -2.49 -9.73 -9.62
C ARG A 48 -1.98 -9.49 -11.04
N HIS A 49 -1.18 -10.41 -11.56
CA HIS A 49 -0.68 -10.37 -12.94
C HIS A 49 -1.61 -11.07 -13.94
N GLN A 50 -2.87 -11.34 -13.56
CA GLN A 50 -3.87 -12.05 -14.38
C GLN A 50 -3.42 -13.43 -14.88
N LYS A 51 -2.55 -14.10 -14.13
CA LYS A 51 -2.12 -15.48 -14.40
C LYS A 51 -2.89 -16.44 -13.50
N GLY A 52 -3.23 -17.62 -14.02
CA GLY A 52 -3.93 -18.65 -13.25
C GLY A 52 -5.38 -18.32 -12.89
N LEU A 53 -6.03 -17.38 -13.57
CA LEU A 53 -7.43 -17.01 -13.31
C LEU A 53 -8.41 -18.16 -13.61
N ASP A 54 -8.00 -19.11 -14.46
CA ASP A 54 -8.82 -20.26 -14.83
C ASP A 54 -8.88 -21.33 -13.73
N GLU A 55 -7.94 -21.26 -12.78
CA GLU A 55 -7.88 -22.15 -11.61
C GLU A 55 -8.77 -21.64 -10.46
N LEU A 56 -9.33 -20.43 -10.57
CA LEU A 56 -10.24 -19.88 -9.55
C LEU A 56 -11.63 -20.49 -9.69
N PRO A 57 -12.29 -20.81 -8.54
CA PRO A 57 -13.70 -21.17 -8.54
C PRO A 57 -14.56 -20.10 -9.24
N SER A 58 -15.50 -20.54 -10.09
CA SER A 58 -16.37 -19.66 -10.88
C SER A 58 -17.14 -18.65 -10.03
N GLU A 59 -17.53 -19.08 -8.82
CA GLU A 59 -18.38 -18.32 -7.90
C GLU A 59 -17.69 -17.06 -7.35
N ILE A 60 -16.36 -17.08 -7.25
CA ILE A 60 -15.57 -15.98 -6.65
C ILE A 60 -14.66 -15.32 -7.68
N LYS A 61 -14.61 -15.86 -8.90
CA LYS A 61 -13.68 -15.38 -9.94
C LYS A 61 -13.88 -13.90 -10.26
N ASP A 62 -15.12 -13.49 -10.46
CA ASP A 62 -15.45 -12.11 -10.82
C ASP A 62 -15.18 -11.15 -9.65
N GLU A 63 -15.46 -11.55 -8.41
CA GLU A 63 -15.14 -10.75 -7.24
C GLU A 63 -13.63 -10.55 -7.09
N ILE A 64 -12.86 -11.62 -7.27
CA ILE A 64 -11.40 -11.57 -7.21
C ILE A 64 -10.84 -10.71 -8.34
N ILE A 65 -11.34 -10.87 -9.56
CA ILE A 65 -10.93 -10.06 -10.70
C ILE A 65 -11.24 -8.58 -10.44
N ASN A 66 -12.45 -8.24 -9.99
CA ASN A 66 -12.84 -6.88 -9.66
C ASN A 66 -12.00 -6.29 -8.51
N PHE A 67 -11.73 -7.08 -7.46
CA PHE A 67 -10.87 -6.67 -6.36
C PHE A 67 -9.46 -6.32 -6.84
N TYR A 68 -8.87 -7.17 -7.69
CA TYR A 68 -7.54 -6.93 -8.23
C TYR A 68 -7.51 -5.97 -9.42
N GLN A 69 -8.62 -5.77 -10.14
CA GLN A 69 -8.74 -4.68 -11.13
C GLN A 69 -8.81 -3.31 -10.45
N GLY A 70 -9.46 -3.22 -9.28
CA GLY A 70 -9.33 -2.05 -8.41
C GLY A 70 -7.88 -1.83 -7.94
N TYR A 71 -7.10 -2.91 -7.79
CA TYR A 71 -5.65 -2.84 -7.55
C TYR A 71 -4.86 -2.44 -8.81
N LYS A 72 -5.36 -2.72 -10.02
CA LYS A 72 -4.71 -2.28 -11.28
C LYS A 72 -4.77 -0.78 -11.52
N MET A 73 -5.77 -0.10 -10.97
CA MET A 73 -5.74 1.38 -10.94
C MET A 73 -4.57 1.90 -10.09
N GLN A 74 -3.93 1.04 -9.30
CA GLN A 74 -2.76 1.33 -8.48
C GLN A 74 -1.42 0.93 -9.14
N GLU A 75 -1.43 0.32 -10.34
CA GLU A 75 -0.22 0.01 -11.13
C GLU A 75 0.25 1.18 -12.01
N ARG A 76 -0.09 2.41 -11.61
CA ARG A 76 0.64 3.56 -12.15
C ARG A 76 2.07 3.44 -11.66
N SER A 77 3.00 3.62 -12.59
CA SER A 77 4.42 3.62 -12.22
C SER A 77 4.68 4.69 -11.14
N MET A 78 5.70 4.49 -10.32
CA MET A 78 6.10 5.49 -9.32
C MET A 78 6.30 6.85 -9.96
N GLN A 79 6.86 6.89 -11.16
CA GLN A 79 7.04 8.12 -11.93
C GLN A 79 5.70 8.78 -12.27
N GLU A 80 4.73 8.07 -12.83
CA GLU A 80 3.41 8.61 -13.18
C GLU A 80 2.65 9.12 -11.95
N ARG A 81 2.82 8.46 -10.81
CA ARG A 81 2.21 8.85 -9.54
C ARG A 81 2.84 10.14 -9.02
N THR A 82 4.16 10.22 -8.96
CA THR A 82 4.87 11.43 -8.53
C THR A 82 4.66 12.60 -9.48
N GLU A 83 4.64 12.38 -10.80
CA GLU A 83 4.28 13.41 -11.79
C GLU A 83 2.87 13.97 -11.58
N SER A 84 1.91 13.12 -11.19
CA SER A 84 0.55 13.61 -10.90
C SER A 84 0.51 14.45 -9.63
N ILE A 85 1.24 14.06 -8.59
CA ILE A 85 1.39 14.88 -7.37
C ILE A 85 1.99 16.24 -7.73
N VAL A 86 3.10 16.24 -8.48
CA VAL A 86 3.77 17.47 -8.93
C VAL A 86 2.82 18.38 -9.72
N LYS A 87 2.02 17.82 -10.64
CA LYS A 87 1.04 18.59 -11.43
C LYS A 87 0.00 19.28 -10.55
N VAL A 88 -0.51 18.60 -9.52
CA VAL A 88 -1.46 19.21 -8.59
C VAL A 88 -0.79 20.34 -7.81
N LEU A 89 0.39 20.09 -7.26
CA LEU A 89 1.16 21.07 -6.50
C LEU A 89 1.47 22.33 -7.33
N ASP A 90 1.94 22.16 -8.56
CA ASP A 90 2.26 23.25 -9.47
C ASP A 90 1.00 24.06 -9.87
N ALA A 91 -0.07 23.38 -10.25
CA ALA A 91 -1.36 23.99 -10.60
C ALA A 91 -1.93 24.83 -9.44
N LYS A 92 -1.68 24.42 -8.21
CA LYS A 92 -2.14 25.08 -6.99
C LYS A 92 -1.10 26.02 -6.39
N LYS A 93 -0.05 26.35 -7.14
CA LYS A 93 0.95 27.38 -6.76
C LYS A 93 1.82 27.01 -5.56
N ALA A 94 2.11 25.74 -5.36
CA ALA A 94 3.20 25.35 -4.48
C ALA A 94 4.54 25.76 -5.11
N GLU A 95 5.50 26.09 -4.28
CA GLU A 95 6.83 26.54 -4.72
C GLU A 95 7.89 25.47 -4.41
N GLU A 96 9.04 25.54 -5.04
CA GLU A 96 10.22 24.69 -4.79
C GLU A 96 9.88 23.20 -4.71
N ILE A 97 9.07 22.69 -5.63
CA ILE A 97 8.65 21.31 -5.67
C ILE A 97 9.86 20.42 -6.02
N GLN A 98 10.15 19.47 -5.16
CA GLN A 98 11.25 18.50 -5.35
C GLN A 98 10.73 17.09 -5.16
N VAL A 99 11.22 16.16 -5.98
CA VAL A 99 10.93 14.72 -5.89
C VAL A 99 12.24 13.99 -5.64
N PHE A 100 12.25 13.18 -4.59
CA PHE A 100 13.38 12.32 -4.22
C PHE A 100 12.99 10.88 -4.49
N ASP A 101 13.76 10.20 -5.34
CA ASP A 101 13.64 8.77 -5.59
C ASP A 101 14.44 8.01 -4.52
N MET A 102 13.71 7.21 -3.71
CA MET A 102 14.26 6.37 -2.65
C MET A 102 14.24 4.88 -3.03
N SER A 103 13.97 4.56 -4.28
CA SER A 103 13.77 3.17 -4.74
C SER A 103 15.03 2.29 -4.66
N GLY A 104 16.22 2.90 -4.55
CA GLY A 104 17.49 2.21 -4.37
C GLY A 104 17.78 1.72 -2.96
N ASP A 105 17.02 2.16 -1.99
CA ASP A 105 17.21 1.84 -0.57
C ASP A 105 16.21 0.77 -0.10
N ASP A 106 16.59 -0.01 0.93
CA ASP A 106 15.70 -0.99 1.58
C ASP A 106 14.60 -0.34 2.45
N TYR A 107 14.18 0.86 2.07
CA TYR A 107 13.11 1.61 2.73
C TYR A 107 11.74 1.26 2.17
N PHE A 108 10.71 1.33 3.04
CA PHE A 108 9.31 1.15 2.60
C PHE A 108 8.85 2.30 1.70
N VAL A 109 9.30 3.52 2.00
CA VAL A 109 9.05 4.71 1.18
C VAL A 109 9.94 4.66 -0.05
N LYS A 110 9.34 4.76 -1.22
CA LYS A 110 10.04 4.71 -2.52
C LYS A 110 10.19 6.08 -3.17
N ALA A 111 9.36 7.05 -2.77
CA ALA A 111 9.52 8.43 -3.20
C ALA A 111 9.10 9.42 -2.10
N VAL A 112 9.74 10.56 -2.07
CA VAL A 112 9.39 11.69 -1.21
C VAL A 112 9.19 12.92 -2.09
N VAL A 113 8.04 13.58 -1.96
CA VAL A 113 7.74 14.84 -2.63
C VAL A 113 7.72 15.95 -1.59
N ILE A 114 8.50 16.99 -1.79
CA ILE A 114 8.57 18.13 -0.88
C ILE A 114 8.17 19.39 -1.66
N ALA A 115 7.31 20.20 -1.08
CA ALA A 115 6.90 21.48 -1.66
C ALA A 115 6.81 22.57 -0.60
N THR A 116 7.11 23.79 -0.99
CA THR A 116 6.97 24.98 -0.16
C THR A 116 5.59 25.59 -0.37
N THR A 117 4.91 25.95 0.71
CA THR A 117 3.59 26.58 0.70
C THR A 117 3.68 28.07 0.93
N LEU A 118 2.67 28.81 0.49
CA LEU A 118 2.60 30.27 0.69
C LEU A 118 2.15 30.67 2.11
N GLY A 119 1.84 29.70 2.96
CA GLY A 119 1.39 29.87 4.33
C GLY A 119 0.40 28.79 4.76
N GLU A 120 0.01 28.83 6.03
CA GLU A 120 -0.80 27.78 6.67
C GLU A 120 -2.10 27.45 5.92
N ARG A 121 -2.89 28.48 5.55
CA ARG A 121 -4.15 28.25 4.80
C ARG A 121 -3.91 27.59 3.46
N HIS A 122 -2.83 27.97 2.77
CA HIS A 122 -2.46 27.38 1.50
C HIS A 122 -2.05 25.91 1.69
N ALA A 123 -1.30 25.58 2.75
CA ALA A 123 -0.90 24.22 3.06
C ALA A 123 -2.12 23.30 3.27
N TYR A 124 -3.11 23.74 4.05
CA TYR A 124 -4.35 22.96 4.25
C TYR A 124 -5.17 22.82 2.96
N SER A 125 -5.29 23.89 2.18
CA SER A 125 -6.00 23.82 0.88
C SER A 125 -5.29 22.86 -0.06
N LEU A 126 -3.96 22.92 -0.16
CA LEU A 126 -3.16 21.99 -0.96
C LEU A 126 -3.37 20.55 -0.55
N ALA A 127 -3.38 20.24 0.76
CA ALA A 127 -3.58 18.89 1.24
C ALA A 127 -4.96 18.32 0.84
N GLU A 128 -6.00 19.15 0.87
CA GLU A 128 -7.33 18.74 0.41
C GLU A 128 -7.40 18.61 -1.12
N ASP A 129 -6.84 19.56 -1.88
CA ASP A 129 -6.75 19.50 -3.34
C ASP A 129 -6.02 18.23 -3.80
N ILE A 130 -4.90 17.87 -3.15
CA ILE A 130 -4.15 16.64 -3.43
C ILE A 130 -5.04 15.41 -3.20
N LYS A 131 -5.81 15.37 -2.12
CA LYS A 131 -6.73 14.25 -1.85
C LYS A 131 -7.83 14.17 -2.89
N GLU A 132 -8.45 15.30 -3.26
CA GLU A 132 -9.53 15.33 -4.25
C GLU A 132 -9.08 14.89 -5.63
N GLU A 133 -7.89 15.33 -6.07
CA GLU A 133 -7.38 15.03 -7.40
C GLU A 133 -6.78 13.61 -7.51
N LEU A 134 -6.16 13.11 -6.43
CA LEU A 134 -5.44 11.84 -6.49
C LEU A 134 -6.27 10.62 -6.06
N LYS A 135 -7.29 10.76 -5.20
CA LYS A 135 -8.19 9.65 -4.85
C LYS A 135 -8.88 9.02 -6.07
N PRO A 136 -9.42 9.80 -7.05
CA PRO A 136 -9.98 9.23 -8.26
C PRO A 136 -8.97 8.50 -9.13
N LEU A 137 -7.68 8.82 -8.99
CA LEU A 137 -6.57 8.15 -9.66
C LEU A 137 -6.09 6.89 -8.94
N GLY A 138 -6.77 6.49 -7.85
CA GLY A 138 -6.51 5.27 -7.10
C GLY A 138 -5.53 5.44 -5.93
N GLU A 139 -5.08 6.65 -5.62
CA GLU A 139 -4.19 6.87 -4.47
C GLU A 139 -4.92 6.68 -3.14
N LYS A 140 -4.27 5.99 -2.23
CA LYS A 140 -4.77 5.76 -0.86
C LYS A 140 -3.93 6.56 0.12
N PHE A 141 -4.60 7.39 0.89
CA PHE A 141 -3.98 8.14 1.97
C PHE A 141 -4.10 7.34 3.26
N ILE A 142 -2.97 6.86 3.79
CA ILE A 142 -2.88 6.09 5.03
C ILE A 142 -3.00 7.00 6.23
N GLY A 143 -2.34 8.17 6.15
CA GLY A 143 -2.35 9.16 7.20
C GLY A 143 -2.11 10.56 6.68
N THR A 144 -2.49 11.55 7.50
CA THR A 144 -2.12 12.95 7.29
C THR A 144 -1.86 13.56 8.66
N GLU A 145 -0.65 14.03 8.88
CA GLU A 145 -0.26 14.79 10.07
C GLU A 145 -0.10 16.25 9.69
N SER A 146 -0.61 17.15 10.52
CA SER A 146 -0.59 18.59 10.22
C SER A 146 -0.16 19.41 11.42
N SER A 147 0.69 20.38 11.16
CA SER A 147 1.02 21.49 12.04
C SER A 147 0.98 22.80 11.22
N PRO A 148 1.07 23.98 11.84
CA PRO A 148 1.01 25.25 11.12
C PRO A 148 2.08 25.39 10.01
N ASP A 149 3.25 24.78 10.22
CA ASP A 149 4.42 24.92 9.34
C ASP A 149 4.72 23.69 8.50
N TRP A 150 4.05 22.58 8.77
CA TRP A 150 4.38 21.30 8.15
C TRP A 150 3.19 20.37 8.10
N ILE A 151 2.81 19.94 6.90
CA ILE A 151 1.84 18.86 6.68
C ILE A 151 2.56 17.70 6.01
N VAL A 152 2.34 16.49 6.55
CA VAL A 152 2.81 15.23 5.94
C VAL A 152 1.61 14.41 5.52
N MET A 153 1.63 13.93 4.28
CA MET A 153 0.62 13.02 3.75
C MET A 153 1.29 11.70 3.40
N ASP A 154 0.82 10.62 4.01
CA ASP A 154 1.35 9.27 3.85
C ASP A 154 0.47 8.47 2.88
N LEU A 155 1.06 8.03 1.77
CA LEU A 155 0.45 7.16 0.77
C LEU A 155 1.00 5.71 0.84
N GLY A 156 1.81 5.42 1.86
CA GLY A 156 2.47 4.14 2.08
C GLY A 156 3.86 4.07 1.48
N ASP A 157 3.96 4.15 0.19
CA ASP A 157 5.23 4.14 -0.56
C ASP A 157 5.67 5.53 -1.05
N ILE A 158 4.80 6.54 -0.90
CA ILE A 158 5.11 7.96 -1.19
C ILE A 158 4.78 8.80 0.04
N LEU A 159 5.69 9.69 0.43
CA LEU A 159 5.43 10.75 1.38
C LEU A 159 5.39 12.10 0.68
N ILE A 160 4.40 12.93 1.03
CA ILE A 160 4.30 14.31 0.56
C ILE A 160 4.48 15.24 1.75
N HIS A 161 5.47 16.12 1.68
CA HIS A 161 5.74 17.13 2.69
C HIS A 161 5.42 18.51 2.14
N LEU A 162 4.50 19.20 2.80
CA LEU A 162 4.14 20.58 2.53
C LEU A 162 4.72 21.43 3.66
N LEU A 163 5.68 22.26 3.34
CA LEU A 163 6.46 23.04 4.31
C LEU A 163 6.17 24.53 4.16
N SER A 164 6.14 25.27 5.27
CA SER A 164 6.21 26.73 5.23
C SER A 164 7.61 27.19 4.77
N PRO A 165 7.78 28.41 4.23
CA PRO A 165 9.10 28.94 3.86
C PRO A 165 10.10 28.99 5.01
N ALA A 166 9.60 29.08 6.25
CA ALA A 166 10.45 29.10 7.45
C ALA A 166 10.96 27.72 7.84
N TYR A 167 10.28 26.66 7.38
CA TYR A 167 10.60 25.26 7.71
C TYR A 167 11.35 24.55 6.57
N ARG A 168 11.37 25.17 5.40
CA ARG A 168 12.11 24.70 4.23
C ARG A 168 13.61 24.90 4.44
#